data_27ce669771a694a80fe7991067cb6ea9
#
_entry.id   27ce669771a694a80fe7991067cb6ea9
#
_cell.length_a   1.000
_cell.length_b   1.000
_cell.length_c   1.000
_cell.angle_alpha   90.00
_cell.angle_beta   90.00
_cell.angle_gamma   90.00
#
_symmetry.space_group_name_H-M   'P 1'
#
loop_
_entity.id
_entity.type
_entity.pdbx_description
1 polymer ?
#
loop_
_entity_poly.entity_id
_entity_poly.type
_entity_poly.pdbx_seq_one_letter_code
_entity_poly.pdbx_strand_id
1 'polypeptide(L)'
;EKNKCYDIKANSSGFVFYDYDGNEEKYSSSNLEDITKEDIENANNDYKKIDFEKVKYQEPILRVVDVNNCFICIYVSDEEAKNFEKNQKVKISYDDTTSDCIVTDISKKDDYFLVIMKINDENKEIYDTRTEKFDIIYRRFEALKVPKSSVKVIDNKKGVYVVNQENKNVEFVELKGIEYEDDDYLYINYNQNRLDNVKTVDLYDEIILNVNNIDLKSVTF
;
A
#
# COMPACT_ATOMS: atom_id res chain seq x y z
N GLU A 1 -36.07 30.93 35.12
CA GLU A 1 -34.90 31.13 34.23
C GLU A 1 -35.33 30.78 32.83
N LYS A 2 -35.22 31.70 31.86
CA LYS A 2 -35.49 31.41 30.46
C LYS A 2 -34.34 30.52 29.96
N ASN A 3 -34.65 29.29 29.50
CA ASN A 3 -33.72 28.45 28.79
C ASN A 3 -33.17 29.24 27.60
N LYS A 4 -31.91 29.68 27.68
CA LYS A 4 -31.21 30.27 26.54
C LYS A 4 -30.75 29.15 25.64
N CYS A 5 -31.33 29.05 24.44
CA CYS A 5 -30.77 28.20 23.36
C CYS A 5 -29.65 28.98 22.68
N TYR A 6 -28.55 28.30 22.42
CA TYR A 6 -27.44 28.82 21.64
C TYR A 6 -27.26 27.93 20.40
N ASP A 7 -27.18 28.55 19.24
CA ASP A 7 -26.82 27.85 18.01
C ASP A 7 -25.31 27.73 17.92
N ILE A 8 -24.79 26.52 17.87
CA ILE A 8 -23.39 26.25 17.66
C ILE A 8 -23.22 25.78 16.22
N LYS A 9 -22.37 26.45 15.48
CA LYS A 9 -22.05 26.10 14.09
C LYS A 9 -20.67 25.42 14.03
N ALA A 10 -20.56 24.36 13.23
CA ALA A 10 -19.28 23.75 12.92
C ALA A 10 -18.41 24.73 12.11
N ASN A 11 -17.11 24.74 12.37
CA ASN A 11 -16.15 25.58 11.66
C ASN A 11 -15.69 24.95 10.33
N SER A 12 -15.93 23.66 10.13
CA SER A 12 -15.59 22.89 8.94
C SER A 12 -16.70 21.90 8.59
N SER A 13 -16.72 21.42 7.37
CA SER A 13 -17.53 20.28 6.96
C SER A 13 -16.79 18.98 7.25
N GLY A 14 -17.54 17.91 7.61
CA GLY A 14 -16.95 16.63 7.94
C GLY A 14 -17.94 15.69 8.59
N PHE A 15 -17.44 14.56 9.04
CA PHE A 15 -18.22 13.62 9.85
C PHE A 15 -18.29 14.10 11.31
N VAL A 16 -19.47 13.99 11.89
CA VAL A 16 -19.72 14.32 13.30
C VAL A 16 -19.74 13.04 14.12
N PHE A 17 -18.95 13.04 15.21
CA PHE A 17 -18.90 12.00 16.21
C PHE A 17 -19.23 12.57 17.58
N TYR A 18 -19.84 11.74 18.44
CA TYR A 18 -20.27 12.14 19.79
C TYR A 18 -19.42 11.44 20.86
N ASP A 19 -18.12 11.42 20.57
CA ASP A 19 -17.09 10.89 21.44
C ASP A 19 -15.77 11.62 21.20
N TYR A 20 -14.81 11.44 22.08
CA TYR A 20 -13.47 12.04 22.00
C TYR A 20 -12.47 11.20 22.78
N ASP A 21 -11.18 11.24 22.41
CA ASP A 21 -10.09 10.56 23.13
C ASP A 21 -9.21 11.52 23.93
N GLY A 22 -9.33 12.84 23.71
CA GLY A 22 -8.54 13.89 24.34
C GLY A 22 -7.18 14.11 23.66
N ASN A 23 -6.91 13.47 22.52
CA ASN A 23 -5.69 13.60 21.76
C ASN A 23 -5.89 14.37 20.43
N GLU A 24 -7.04 15.03 20.27
CA GLU A 24 -7.43 15.70 19.03
C GLU A 24 -6.43 16.78 18.59
N GLU A 25 -5.84 17.48 19.55
CA GLU A 25 -4.82 18.50 19.27
C GLU A 25 -3.49 17.85 18.87
N LYS A 26 -3.06 16.81 19.58
CA LYS A 26 -1.82 16.07 19.31
C LYS A 26 -1.82 15.46 17.91
N TYR A 27 -2.89 14.79 17.54
CA TYR A 27 -3.05 14.11 16.26
C TYR A 27 -3.79 14.97 15.22
N SER A 28 -3.60 16.28 15.27
CA SER A 28 -4.15 17.20 14.27
C SER A 28 -3.31 17.21 12.99
N SER A 29 -3.92 17.58 11.88
CA SER A 29 -3.25 17.69 10.58
C SER A 29 -2.09 18.71 10.55
N SER A 30 -1.99 19.60 11.53
CA SER A 30 -0.88 20.55 11.68
C SER A 30 0.35 19.96 12.36
N ASN A 31 0.23 18.81 13.03
CA ASN A 31 1.29 18.24 13.86
C ASN A 31 1.81 16.90 13.31
N LEU A 32 1.53 16.58 12.04
CA LEU A 32 1.85 15.29 11.45
C LEU A 32 3.36 14.97 11.46
N GLU A 33 4.21 15.98 11.25
CA GLU A 33 5.66 15.80 11.23
C GLU A 33 6.25 15.52 12.63
N ASP A 34 5.52 15.86 13.69
CA ASP A 34 5.92 15.66 15.08
C ASP A 34 5.50 14.30 15.63
N ILE A 35 4.70 13.54 14.88
CA ILE A 35 4.28 12.18 15.26
C ILE A 35 5.50 11.26 15.32
N THR A 36 5.68 10.62 16.47
CA THR A 36 6.77 9.69 16.71
C THR A 36 6.30 8.23 16.56
N LYS A 37 7.26 7.31 16.46
CA LYS A 37 6.98 5.88 16.49
C LYS A 37 6.28 5.47 17.79
N GLU A 38 6.70 6.01 18.93
CA GLU A 38 6.08 5.76 20.22
C GLU A 38 4.62 6.23 20.27
N ASP A 39 4.30 7.36 19.63
CA ASP A 39 2.93 7.85 19.51
C ASP A 39 2.03 6.89 18.71
N ILE A 40 2.56 6.30 17.64
CA ILE A 40 1.84 5.32 16.83
C ILE A 40 1.64 4.01 17.61
N GLU A 41 2.68 3.51 18.29
CA GLU A 41 2.63 2.27 19.07
C GLU A 41 1.68 2.36 20.28
N ASN A 42 1.58 3.54 20.90
CA ASN A 42 0.71 3.78 22.06
C ASN A 42 -0.68 4.30 21.69
N ALA A 43 -0.94 4.55 20.40
CA ALA A 43 -2.27 4.96 19.95
C ALA A 43 -3.29 3.84 20.22
N ASN A 44 -4.48 4.24 20.67
CA ASN A 44 -5.58 3.33 20.96
C ASN A 44 -6.91 3.97 20.59
N ASN A 45 -7.98 3.18 20.59
CA ASN A 45 -9.33 3.61 20.27
C ASN A 45 -10.20 3.79 21.53
N ASP A 46 -9.60 4.25 22.63
CA ASP A 46 -10.28 4.47 23.90
C ASP A 46 -11.07 5.79 23.90
N TYR A 47 -12.17 5.83 23.18
CA TYR A 47 -13.04 6.99 23.09
C TYR A 47 -14.01 7.08 24.27
N LYS A 48 -14.17 8.30 24.78
CA LYS A 48 -15.15 8.65 25.81
C LYS A 48 -16.41 9.18 25.12
N LYS A 49 -17.55 8.55 25.37
CA LYS A 49 -18.86 9.03 24.89
C LYS A 49 -19.26 10.32 25.61
N ILE A 50 -19.83 11.25 24.86
CA ILE A 50 -20.32 12.52 25.38
C ILE A 50 -21.68 12.28 26.04
N ASP A 51 -21.79 12.65 27.32
CA ASP A 51 -23.04 12.62 28.07
C ASP A 51 -23.76 14.00 27.98
N PHE A 52 -24.67 14.12 27.04
CA PHE A 52 -25.41 15.38 26.81
C PHE A 52 -26.24 15.85 27.96
N GLU A 53 -26.58 14.97 28.92
CA GLU A 53 -27.36 15.36 30.12
C GLU A 53 -26.52 16.08 31.17
N LYS A 54 -25.18 15.90 31.12
CA LYS A 54 -24.24 16.35 32.16
C LYS A 54 -23.04 17.12 31.64
N VAL A 55 -23.17 17.76 30.46
CA VAL A 55 -22.08 18.55 29.87
C VAL A 55 -21.73 19.71 30.77
N LYS A 56 -20.47 19.87 31.13
CA LYS A 56 -19.95 21.00 31.89
C LYS A 56 -19.31 22.03 30.99
N TYR A 57 -19.06 23.18 31.55
CA TYR A 57 -18.33 24.24 30.86
C TYR A 57 -16.92 23.75 30.44
N GLN A 58 -16.56 24.01 29.20
CA GLN A 58 -15.29 23.55 28.54
C GLN A 58 -15.21 22.06 28.25
N GLU A 59 -16.23 21.26 28.45
CA GLU A 59 -16.25 19.88 27.98
C GLU A 59 -16.60 19.83 26.48
N PRO A 60 -16.01 18.91 25.71
CA PRO A 60 -16.36 18.72 24.32
C PRO A 60 -17.81 18.25 24.18
N ILE A 61 -18.50 18.74 23.16
CA ILE A 61 -19.90 18.38 22.87
C ILE A 61 -20.03 17.55 21.59
N LEU A 62 -19.02 17.58 20.73
CA LEU A 62 -18.91 16.77 19.52
C LEU A 62 -17.49 16.89 18.98
N ARG A 63 -17.11 15.93 18.15
CA ARG A 63 -15.88 15.92 17.35
C ARG A 63 -16.26 16.01 15.88
N VAL A 64 -15.61 16.89 15.12
CA VAL A 64 -15.77 16.99 13.67
C VAL A 64 -14.47 16.55 13.01
N VAL A 65 -14.54 15.53 12.16
CA VAL A 65 -13.40 15.06 11.38
C VAL A 65 -13.51 15.61 9.98
N ASP A 66 -12.54 16.44 9.59
CA ASP A 66 -12.44 16.99 8.24
C ASP A 66 -11.93 15.92 7.27
N VAL A 67 -12.83 15.40 6.45
CA VAL A 67 -12.53 14.36 5.48
C VAL A 67 -11.51 14.79 4.40
N ASN A 68 -11.39 16.09 4.16
CA ASN A 68 -10.44 16.63 3.19
C ASN A 68 -9.02 16.73 3.74
N ASN A 69 -8.86 16.65 5.08
CA ASN A 69 -7.58 16.77 5.78
C ASN A 69 -7.38 15.62 6.78
N CYS A 70 -7.70 14.41 6.37
CA CYS A 70 -7.42 13.20 7.15
C CYS A 70 -6.17 12.50 6.61
N PHE A 71 -5.32 12.05 7.54
CA PHE A 71 -4.03 11.45 7.22
C PHE A 71 -3.81 10.18 8.03
N ILE A 72 -3.02 9.29 7.46
CA ILE A 72 -2.53 8.08 8.11
C ILE A 72 -1.02 8.21 8.23
N CYS A 73 -0.52 8.01 9.45
CA CYS A 73 0.91 8.00 9.75
C CYS A 73 1.35 6.57 10.07
N ILE A 74 2.39 6.10 9.42
CA ILE A 74 3.02 4.83 9.72
C ILE A 74 4.52 5.01 9.89
N TYR A 75 5.14 4.11 10.65
CA TYR A 75 6.60 3.98 10.65
C TYR A 75 7.02 2.71 9.91
N VAL A 76 8.09 2.80 9.15
CA VAL A 76 8.62 1.71 8.34
C VAL A 76 10.15 1.66 8.45
N SER A 77 10.73 0.50 8.17
CA SER A 77 12.18 0.31 8.09
C SER A 77 12.80 0.99 6.87
N ASP A 78 14.14 1.12 6.86
CA ASP A 78 14.90 1.64 5.69
C ASP A 78 14.65 0.82 4.42
N GLU A 79 14.37 -0.46 4.53
CA GLU A 79 14.09 -1.32 3.39
C GLU A 79 12.67 -1.14 2.86
N GLU A 80 11.69 -1.10 3.75
CA GLU A 80 10.29 -0.89 3.40
C GLU A 80 10.05 0.51 2.82
N ALA A 81 10.78 1.52 3.31
CA ALA A 81 10.67 2.89 2.82
C ALA A 81 10.96 3.04 1.32
N LYS A 82 11.76 2.14 0.74
CA LYS A 82 12.05 2.12 -0.71
C LYS A 82 10.83 1.84 -1.58
N ASN A 83 9.76 1.30 -0.99
CA ASN A 83 8.51 1.04 -1.69
C ASN A 83 7.60 2.26 -1.78
N PHE A 84 7.96 3.37 -1.14
CA PHE A 84 7.16 4.58 -1.10
C PHE A 84 7.85 5.73 -1.81
N GLU A 85 7.06 6.48 -2.58
CA GLU A 85 7.49 7.71 -3.23
C GLU A 85 6.48 8.82 -2.96
N LYS A 86 6.95 10.06 -2.85
CA LYS A 86 6.07 11.22 -2.65
C LYS A 86 5.13 11.38 -3.85
N ASN A 87 3.84 11.60 -3.57
CA ASN A 87 2.72 11.64 -4.51
C ASN A 87 2.33 10.28 -5.12
N GLN A 88 2.91 9.18 -4.66
CA GLN A 88 2.49 7.84 -5.06
C GLN A 88 1.06 7.57 -4.59
N LYS A 89 0.27 6.97 -5.48
CA LYS A 89 -1.03 6.42 -5.12
C LYS A 89 -0.85 5.02 -4.56
N VAL A 90 -1.38 4.80 -3.38
CA VAL A 90 -1.39 3.49 -2.70
C VAL A 90 -2.81 3.17 -2.29
N LYS A 91 -3.08 1.91 -2.02
CA LYS A 91 -4.34 1.48 -1.42
C LYS A 91 -4.05 0.89 -0.05
N ILE A 92 -4.91 1.17 0.90
CA ILE A 92 -4.96 0.45 2.17
C ILE A 92 -6.13 -0.52 2.15
N SER A 93 -5.92 -1.69 2.74
CA SER A 93 -6.98 -2.70 2.90
C SER A 93 -7.09 -3.09 4.36
N TYR A 94 -8.28 -2.98 4.93
CA TYR A 94 -8.60 -3.39 6.30
C TYR A 94 -9.99 -4.04 6.28
N ASP A 95 -10.13 -5.13 6.99
CA ASP A 95 -11.27 -6.02 6.86
C ASP A 95 -11.57 -6.30 5.37
N ASP A 96 -12.80 -6.12 4.91
CA ASP A 96 -13.19 -6.29 3.51
C ASP A 96 -13.24 -4.96 2.73
N THR A 97 -12.66 -3.89 3.28
CA THR A 97 -12.71 -2.55 2.70
C THR A 97 -11.34 -2.15 2.14
N THR A 98 -11.35 -1.42 1.02
CA THR A 98 -10.13 -0.87 0.41
C THR A 98 -10.31 0.61 0.16
N SER A 99 -9.37 1.43 0.64
CA SER A 99 -9.39 2.89 0.52
C SER A 99 -8.18 3.40 -0.28
N ASP A 100 -8.40 4.45 -1.07
CA ASP A 100 -7.34 5.11 -1.82
C ASP A 100 -6.60 6.13 -0.95
N CYS A 101 -5.28 6.09 -1.00
CA CYS A 101 -4.41 7.02 -0.31
C CYS A 101 -3.35 7.62 -1.26
N ILE A 102 -2.84 8.78 -0.89
CA ILE A 102 -1.70 9.41 -1.57
C ILE A 102 -0.61 9.67 -0.54
N VAL A 103 0.59 9.19 -0.81
CA VAL A 103 1.78 9.48 0.01
C VAL A 103 2.10 10.97 -0.09
N THR A 104 1.96 11.69 1.00
CA THR A 104 2.19 13.14 1.04
C THR A 104 3.58 13.49 1.52
N ASP A 105 4.14 12.68 2.42
CA ASP A 105 5.51 12.89 2.90
C ASP A 105 6.17 11.58 3.34
N ILE A 106 7.51 11.56 3.25
CA ILE A 106 8.37 10.47 3.71
C ILE A 106 9.57 11.14 4.37
N SER A 107 9.68 11.03 5.68
CA SER A 107 10.75 11.66 6.44
C SER A 107 11.56 10.64 7.23
N LYS A 108 12.90 10.70 7.09
CA LYS A 108 13.80 9.88 7.88
C LYS A 108 13.87 10.42 9.31
N LYS A 109 13.63 9.55 10.27
CA LYS A 109 13.89 9.75 11.69
C LYS A 109 15.18 8.98 12.06
N ASP A 110 15.51 8.86 13.32
CA ASP A 110 16.77 8.25 13.76
C ASP A 110 16.92 6.80 13.26
N ASP A 111 15.96 5.93 13.52
CA ASP A 111 15.99 4.48 13.24
C ASP A 111 14.83 3.97 12.38
N TYR A 112 13.99 4.87 11.83
CA TYR A 112 12.84 4.52 11.00
C TYR A 112 12.53 5.64 10.00
N PHE A 113 11.61 5.38 9.06
CA PHE A 113 10.96 6.41 8.26
C PHE A 113 9.52 6.60 8.72
N LEU A 114 9.13 7.86 8.88
CA LEU A 114 7.72 8.25 9.01
C LEU A 114 7.15 8.47 7.61
N VAL A 115 6.13 7.70 7.25
CA VAL A 115 5.38 7.87 6.01
C VAL A 115 4.01 8.43 6.34
N ILE A 116 3.67 9.54 5.70
CA ILE A 116 2.39 10.23 5.87
C ILE A 116 1.59 10.06 4.58
N MET A 117 0.39 9.53 4.70
CA MET A 117 -0.51 9.30 3.58
C MET A 117 -1.81 10.06 3.82
N LYS A 118 -2.25 10.81 2.81
CA LYS A 118 -3.58 11.43 2.82
C LYS A 118 -4.60 10.41 2.35
N ILE A 119 -5.63 10.18 3.15
CA ILE A 119 -6.76 9.34 2.78
C ILE A 119 -7.86 10.19 2.15
N ASN A 120 -8.53 9.62 1.15
CA ASN A 120 -9.72 10.20 0.55
C ASN A 120 -10.74 9.05 0.35
N ASP A 121 -11.59 8.87 1.33
CA ASP A 121 -12.58 7.81 1.36
C ASP A 121 -13.96 8.35 1.74
N GLU A 122 -15.00 7.66 1.30
CA GLU A 122 -16.39 7.94 1.67
C GLU A 122 -16.85 7.11 2.88
N ASN A 123 -16.07 6.10 3.28
CA ASN A 123 -16.41 5.25 4.41
C ASN A 123 -16.15 5.96 5.73
N LYS A 124 -17.23 6.24 6.47
CA LYS A 124 -17.18 6.92 7.76
C LYS A 124 -16.36 6.18 8.81
N GLU A 125 -16.30 4.86 8.77
CA GLU A 125 -15.67 4.03 9.81
C GLU A 125 -14.18 4.30 9.94
N ILE A 126 -13.48 4.55 8.83
CA ILE A 126 -12.05 4.86 8.86
C ILE A 126 -11.75 6.18 9.57
N TYR A 127 -12.69 7.12 9.58
CA TYR A 127 -12.55 8.42 10.25
C TYR A 127 -12.92 8.37 11.72
N ASP A 128 -13.51 7.26 12.18
CA ASP A 128 -13.90 7.05 13.58
C ASP A 128 -12.83 6.27 14.38
N THR A 129 -11.72 5.94 13.75
CA THR A 129 -10.64 5.21 14.41
C THR A 129 -9.40 6.09 14.59
N ARG A 130 -8.66 5.88 15.69
CA ARG A 130 -7.36 6.50 15.93
C ARG A 130 -6.22 5.65 15.43
N THR A 131 -6.35 4.35 15.56
CA THR A 131 -5.37 3.36 15.13
C THR A 131 -6.06 2.13 14.59
N GLU A 132 -5.51 1.57 13.52
CA GLU A 132 -6.03 0.37 12.87
C GLU A 132 -4.87 -0.41 12.23
N LYS A 133 -5.08 -1.72 12.06
CA LYS A 133 -4.16 -2.59 11.31
C LYS A 133 -4.69 -2.74 9.90
N PHE A 134 -3.85 -2.46 8.92
CA PHE A 134 -4.22 -2.57 7.52
C PHE A 134 -3.03 -3.01 6.67
N ASP A 135 -3.34 -3.62 5.55
CA ASP A 135 -2.34 -3.92 4.52
C ASP A 135 -2.18 -2.74 3.58
N ILE A 136 -0.95 -2.45 3.18
CA ILE A 136 -0.66 -1.42 2.19
C ILE A 136 -0.36 -2.07 0.85
N ILE A 137 -1.18 -1.74 -0.15
CA ILE A 137 -0.99 -2.16 -1.54
C ILE A 137 -0.32 -1.00 -2.27
N TYR A 138 1.01 -0.95 -2.27
CA TYR A 138 1.77 0.10 -2.93
C TYR A 138 2.01 -0.16 -4.42
N ARG A 139 1.79 -1.39 -4.88
CA ARG A 139 1.90 -1.75 -6.29
C ARG A 139 1.00 -2.94 -6.63
N ARG A 140 0.34 -2.88 -7.78
CA ARG A 140 -0.42 -3.99 -8.33
C ARG A 140 -0.13 -4.10 -9.83
N PHE A 141 0.19 -5.29 -10.30
CA PHE A 141 0.44 -5.56 -11.71
C PHE A 141 0.03 -6.99 -12.06
N GLU A 142 -0.28 -7.22 -13.33
CA GLU A 142 -0.48 -8.56 -13.87
C GLU A 142 0.86 -9.09 -14.35
N ALA A 143 1.20 -10.30 -13.95
CA ALA A 143 2.49 -10.90 -14.27
C ALA A 143 2.39 -12.37 -14.68
N LEU A 144 3.29 -12.79 -15.55
CA LEU A 144 3.61 -14.20 -15.76
C LEU A 144 4.51 -14.66 -14.62
N LYS A 145 4.14 -15.77 -14.00
CA LYS A 145 4.89 -16.39 -12.91
C LYS A 145 5.82 -17.44 -13.46
N VAL A 146 7.14 -17.21 -13.40
CA VAL A 146 8.19 -18.10 -13.93
C VAL A 146 8.96 -18.71 -12.77
N PRO A 147 9.00 -20.06 -12.63
CA PRO A 147 9.76 -20.71 -11.58
C PRO A 147 11.27 -20.45 -11.72
N LYS A 148 11.94 -20.04 -10.64
CA LYS A 148 13.39 -19.81 -10.63
C LYS A 148 14.19 -21.09 -11.02
N SER A 149 13.64 -22.27 -10.75
CA SER A 149 14.25 -23.55 -11.14
C SER A 149 14.39 -23.74 -12.66
N SER A 150 13.57 -23.05 -13.45
CA SER A 150 13.63 -23.07 -14.92
C SER A 150 14.61 -22.05 -15.50
N VAL A 151 15.07 -21.09 -14.70
CA VAL A 151 15.89 -19.97 -15.18
C VAL A 151 17.34 -20.40 -15.38
N LYS A 152 17.91 -20.01 -16.52
CA LYS A 152 19.34 -20.15 -16.85
C LYS A 152 19.92 -18.80 -17.18
N VAL A 153 21.24 -18.70 -17.01
CA VAL A 153 22.01 -17.51 -17.40
C VAL A 153 22.97 -17.95 -18.54
N ILE A 154 22.77 -17.37 -19.73
CA ILE A 154 23.60 -17.59 -20.91
C ILE A 154 24.03 -16.20 -21.42
N ASP A 155 25.33 -16.03 -21.67
CA ASP A 155 25.89 -14.75 -22.10
C ASP A 155 25.44 -13.56 -21.29
N ASN A 156 25.40 -13.73 -19.96
CA ASN A 156 24.96 -12.74 -18.98
C ASN A 156 23.46 -12.35 -19.07
N LYS A 157 22.65 -13.15 -19.77
CA LYS A 157 21.19 -12.96 -19.90
C LYS A 157 20.45 -14.03 -19.11
N LYS A 158 19.54 -13.60 -18.22
CA LYS A 158 18.60 -14.52 -17.57
C LYS A 158 17.54 -14.92 -18.60
N GLY A 159 17.27 -16.21 -18.75
CA GLY A 159 16.27 -16.73 -19.68
C GLY A 159 15.77 -18.11 -19.30
N VAL A 160 14.82 -18.59 -20.07
CA VAL A 160 14.24 -19.94 -19.93
C VAL A 160 14.23 -20.64 -21.27
N TYR A 161 14.15 -21.96 -21.24
CA TYR A 161 13.94 -22.74 -22.44
C TYR A 161 12.45 -22.96 -22.68
N VAL A 162 11.97 -22.51 -23.85
CA VAL A 162 10.59 -22.63 -24.29
C VAL A 162 10.51 -23.67 -25.41
N VAL A 163 9.51 -24.53 -25.35
CA VAL A 163 9.23 -25.51 -26.43
C VAL A 163 8.33 -24.84 -27.47
N ASN A 164 8.85 -24.68 -28.67
CA ASN A 164 8.04 -24.23 -29.80
C ASN A 164 7.04 -25.32 -30.19
N GLN A 165 5.74 -25.00 -30.10
CA GLN A 165 4.67 -25.98 -30.28
C GLN A 165 4.53 -26.50 -31.72
N GLU A 166 4.92 -25.69 -32.71
CA GLU A 166 4.80 -26.06 -34.14
C GLU A 166 5.85 -27.09 -34.57
N ASN A 167 7.11 -26.85 -34.23
CA ASN A 167 8.23 -27.65 -34.68
C ASN A 167 8.90 -28.52 -33.62
N LYS A 168 8.40 -28.39 -32.35
CA LYS A 168 8.96 -29.08 -31.16
C LYS A 168 10.43 -28.78 -30.85
N ASN A 169 10.96 -27.74 -31.45
CA ASN A 169 12.30 -27.25 -31.11
C ASN A 169 12.27 -26.51 -29.77
N VAL A 170 13.43 -26.52 -29.10
CA VAL A 170 13.64 -25.80 -27.87
C VAL A 170 14.40 -24.51 -28.18
N GLU A 171 13.86 -23.38 -27.73
CA GLU A 171 14.48 -22.08 -27.92
C GLU A 171 14.81 -21.44 -26.56
N PHE A 172 15.97 -20.77 -26.48
CA PHE A 172 16.28 -19.95 -25.31
C PHE A 172 15.63 -18.58 -25.46
N VAL A 173 14.76 -18.20 -24.49
CA VAL A 173 14.06 -16.94 -24.46
C VAL A 173 14.55 -16.14 -23.29
N GLU A 174 15.09 -14.92 -23.55
CA GLU A 174 15.53 -13.99 -22.54
C GLU A 174 14.33 -13.44 -21.75
N LEU A 175 14.43 -13.46 -20.41
CA LEU A 175 13.41 -12.88 -19.52
C LEU A 175 13.65 -11.39 -19.40
N LYS A 176 12.67 -10.60 -19.84
CA LYS A 176 12.66 -9.13 -19.76
C LYS A 176 11.44 -8.65 -18.99
N GLY A 177 11.51 -7.45 -18.41
CA GLY A 177 10.41 -6.89 -17.64
C GLY A 177 10.14 -7.67 -16.34
N ILE A 178 11.20 -8.13 -15.67
CA ILE A 178 11.10 -8.72 -14.34
C ILE A 178 10.73 -7.57 -13.37
N GLU A 179 9.53 -7.62 -12.83
CA GLU A 179 8.99 -6.59 -11.94
C GLU A 179 9.22 -6.91 -10.47
N TYR A 180 9.19 -8.20 -10.14
CA TYR A 180 9.34 -8.69 -8.79
C TYR A 180 9.91 -10.10 -8.80
N GLU A 181 10.60 -10.49 -7.73
CA GLU A 181 11.02 -11.87 -7.47
C GLU A 181 10.84 -12.20 -5.99
N ASP A 182 10.33 -13.41 -5.73
CA ASP A 182 10.33 -14.03 -4.40
C ASP A 182 11.35 -15.18 -4.36
N ASP A 183 11.35 -16.01 -3.34
CA ASP A 183 12.31 -17.12 -3.19
C ASP A 183 12.20 -18.15 -4.33
N ASP A 184 11.01 -18.41 -4.84
CA ASP A 184 10.71 -19.49 -5.78
C ASP A 184 10.47 -19.02 -7.22
N TYR A 185 10.04 -17.77 -7.42
CA TYR A 185 9.54 -17.30 -8.71
C TYR A 185 10.06 -15.93 -9.11
N LEU A 186 10.11 -15.72 -10.43
CA LEU A 186 10.19 -14.41 -11.07
C LEU A 186 8.82 -14.02 -11.61
N TYR A 187 8.49 -12.73 -11.50
CA TYR A 187 7.23 -12.16 -11.98
C TYR A 187 7.51 -11.16 -13.10
N ILE A 188 7.03 -11.50 -14.30
CA ILE A 188 7.29 -10.75 -15.53
C ILE A 188 6.07 -9.91 -15.89
N ASN A 189 6.22 -8.62 -16.05
CA ASN A 189 5.16 -7.72 -16.47
C ASN A 189 4.74 -8.00 -17.90
N TYR A 190 3.79 -8.91 -18.03
CA TYR A 190 3.28 -9.37 -19.30
C TYR A 190 2.61 -8.26 -20.12
N ASN A 191 1.76 -7.45 -19.49
CA ASN A 191 1.01 -6.41 -20.19
C ASN A 191 1.94 -5.30 -20.71
N GLN A 192 2.91 -4.87 -19.91
CA GLN A 192 3.86 -3.85 -20.34
C GLN A 192 4.73 -4.37 -21.47
N ASN A 193 5.25 -5.59 -21.38
CA ASN A 193 6.05 -6.19 -22.42
C ASN A 193 5.30 -6.30 -23.77
N ARG A 194 4.00 -6.63 -23.74
CA ARG A 194 3.16 -6.64 -24.95
C ARG A 194 2.98 -5.26 -25.54
N LEU A 195 2.72 -4.25 -24.72
CA LEU A 195 2.54 -2.88 -25.19
C LEU A 195 3.82 -2.34 -25.84
N ASP A 196 4.97 -2.65 -25.24
CA ASP A 196 6.29 -2.19 -25.73
C ASP A 196 6.87 -3.10 -26.82
N ASN A 197 6.14 -4.13 -27.25
CA ASN A 197 6.58 -5.13 -28.23
C ASN A 197 7.92 -5.80 -27.87
N VAL A 198 8.14 -6.04 -26.59
CA VAL A 198 9.37 -6.66 -26.07
C VAL A 198 9.30 -8.18 -26.27
N LYS A 199 10.26 -8.76 -26.97
CA LYS A 199 10.36 -10.22 -27.12
C LYS A 199 10.87 -10.83 -25.83
N THR A 200 9.99 -11.62 -25.17
CA THR A 200 10.22 -12.38 -23.93
C THR A 200 9.21 -13.53 -23.89
N VAL A 201 9.10 -14.22 -22.76
CA VAL A 201 8.05 -15.24 -22.55
C VAL A 201 6.66 -14.64 -22.68
N ASP A 202 5.73 -15.40 -23.25
CA ASP A 202 4.35 -15.02 -23.48
C ASP A 202 3.40 -16.02 -22.79
N LEU A 203 2.11 -15.66 -22.76
CA LEU A 203 1.04 -16.55 -22.27
C LEU A 203 1.04 -17.85 -23.06
N TYR A 204 0.89 -18.96 -22.34
CA TYR A 204 0.85 -20.32 -22.87
C TYR A 204 2.18 -20.86 -23.39
N ASP A 205 3.31 -20.16 -23.23
CA ASP A 205 4.61 -20.73 -23.49
C ASP A 205 4.88 -21.94 -22.58
N GLU A 206 5.32 -23.04 -23.18
CA GLU A 206 5.71 -24.23 -22.45
C GLU A 206 7.16 -24.13 -22.01
N ILE A 207 7.38 -23.88 -20.71
CA ILE A 207 8.72 -23.69 -20.12
C ILE A 207 9.24 -25.02 -19.58
N ILE A 208 10.50 -25.32 -19.88
CA ILE A 208 11.16 -26.51 -19.34
C ILE A 208 11.65 -26.23 -17.93
N LEU A 209 11.07 -26.94 -16.95
CA LEU A 209 11.39 -26.75 -15.54
C LEU A 209 12.74 -27.31 -15.11
N ASN A 210 13.16 -28.47 -15.69
CA ASN A 210 14.41 -29.13 -15.32
C ASN A 210 15.33 -29.27 -16.52
N VAL A 211 16.25 -28.34 -16.64
CA VAL A 211 17.14 -28.17 -17.81
C VAL A 211 18.36 -29.09 -17.79
N ASN A 212 18.60 -29.81 -16.69
CA ASN A 212 19.82 -30.64 -16.54
C ASN A 212 19.89 -31.85 -17.51
N ASN A 213 18.77 -32.16 -18.18
CA ASN A 213 18.65 -33.30 -19.11
C ASN A 213 18.35 -32.89 -20.56
N ILE A 214 18.54 -31.62 -20.92
CA ILE A 214 18.32 -31.16 -22.31
C ILE A 214 19.57 -31.46 -23.14
N ASP A 215 19.41 -32.13 -24.26
CA ASP A 215 20.46 -32.22 -25.30
C ASP A 215 20.55 -30.83 -25.98
N LEU A 216 21.55 -30.04 -25.59
CA LEU A 216 21.81 -28.70 -26.11
C LEU A 216 22.01 -28.65 -27.64
N LYS A 217 22.17 -29.79 -28.31
CA LYS A 217 22.28 -29.86 -29.80
C LYS A 217 20.94 -29.58 -30.50
N SER A 218 19.83 -29.64 -29.77
CA SER A 218 18.48 -29.35 -30.27
C SER A 218 17.98 -27.94 -29.92
N VAL A 219 18.85 -27.13 -29.32
CA VAL A 219 18.47 -25.76 -28.88
C VAL A 219 18.89 -24.74 -29.94
N THR A 220 17.93 -23.90 -30.35
CA THR A 220 18.17 -22.74 -31.22
C THR A 220 18.37 -21.51 -30.36
N PHE A 221 19.35 -20.67 -30.64
CA PHE A 221 19.67 -19.43 -29.93
C PHE A 221 19.27 -18.21 -30.74
#